data_3c7fe519f3874c872bd115edac45ce91
#
_entry.id   3c7fe519f3874c872bd115edac45ce91
#
_cell.length_a   1.000
_cell.length_b   1.000
_cell.length_c   1.000
_cell.angle_alpha   90.00
_cell.angle_beta   90.00
_cell.angle_gamma   90.00
#
_symmetry.space_group_name_H-M   'P 1'
#
loop_
_entity.id
_entity.type
_entity.pdbx_description
1 polymer ?
#
loop_
_entity_poly.entity_id
_entity_poly.type
_entity_poly.pdbx_seq_one_letter_code
_entity_poly.pdbx_strand_id
1 'polypeptide(L)'
;PPAGGRLGPRLRAVPGVSALSKVAGVAAFGLAAWAPVAWGLFVFVPAYALGVAAALLLLGAFPARAPRPVLRRELLATEAAFWGTFLFFAAVRAFSPEIFWGEKPMDFAILNSLFRAELLPPPEAWLSGTTLSYTYFGHFVVAAFGKALGVHPALAFNLGIAATAALAGAALFAAGAFLGRSLRAGGLALLLGLFAGNLAGLVELARRRTVDFDLFWSVSRVLKTQNEINEFPFWSF
;
A
#
# COMPACT_ATOMS: atom_id res chain seq x y z
N PRO A 1 -6.81 -37.42 -13.68
CA PRO A 1 -6.97 -36.00 -13.59
C PRO A 1 -6.48 -35.57 -12.23
N PRO A 2 -5.50 -34.64 -12.13
CA PRO A 2 -5.02 -34.18 -10.83
C PRO A 2 -6.18 -33.43 -10.17
N ALA A 3 -6.64 -33.96 -9.06
CA ALA A 3 -7.60 -33.33 -8.20
C ALA A 3 -7.11 -31.91 -7.86
N GLY A 4 -7.72 -30.90 -8.46
CA GLY A 4 -7.64 -29.54 -8.00
C GLY A 4 -8.26 -29.52 -6.62
N GLY A 5 -7.43 -29.79 -5.60
CA GLY A 5 -7.86 -29.93 -4.23
C GLY A 5 -8.58 -28.66 -3.81
N ARG A 6 -9.89 -28.73 -3.66
CA ARG A 6 -10.70 -27.68 -3.06
C ARG A 6 -10.19 -27.50 -1.64
N LEU A 7 -9.66 -26.31 -1.35
CA LEU A 7 -9.21 -25.96 0.00
C LEU A 7 -10.36 -26.22 0.99
N GLY A 8 -10.11 -26.96 2.05
CA GLY A 8 -11.09 -27.19 3.10
C GLY A 8 -11.50 -25.87 3.78
N PRO A 9 -12.66 -25.81 4.46
CA PRO A 9 -13.18 -24.55 5.04
C PRO A 9 -12.21 -23.82 5.96
N ARG A 10 -11.39 -24.54 6.72
CA ARG A 10 -10.40 -23.98 7.64
C ARG A 10 -9.15 -23.45 6.93
N LEU A 11 -8.79 -24.05 5.80
CA LEU A 11 -7.60 -23.69 5.02
C LEU A 11 -7.86 -22.52 4.06
N ARG A 12 -9.12 -22.27 3.72
CA ARG A 12 -9.54 -21.12 2.91
C ARG A 12 -9.31 -19.76 3.57
N ALA A 13 -9.27 -19.76 4.91
CA ALA A 13 -9.06 -18.55 5.67
C ALA A 13 -7.58 -18.11 5.77
N VAL A 14 -6.63 -19.01 5.50
CA VAL A 14 -5.19 -18.75 5.72
C VAL A 14 -4.67 -17.55 4.93
N PRO A 15 -4.93 -17.38 3.61
CA PRO A 15 -4.50 -16.20 2.89
C PRO A 15 -5.09 -14.91 3.46
N GLY A 16 -6.38 -14.96 3.82
CA GLY A 16 -7.06 -13.82 4.43
C GLY A 16 -6.45 -13.43 5.77
N VAL A 17 -6.12 -14.42 6.57
CA VAL A 17 -5.48 -14.19 7.88
C VAL A 17 -4.08 -13.60 7.71
N SER A 18 -3.26 -14.11 6.79
CA SER A 18 -1.93 -13.55 6.54
C SER A 18 -2.00 -12.12 6.01
N ALA A 19 -2.92 -11.82 5.10
CA ALA A 19 -3.12 -10.47 4.61
C ALA A 19 -3.64 -9.53 5.72
N LEU A 20 -4.64 -9.98 6.50
CA LEU A 20 -5.18 -9.21 7.62
C LEU A 20 -4.13 -8.96 8.71
N SER A 21 -3.25 -9.93 8.99
CA SER A 21 -2.18 -9.73 9.98
C SER A 21 -1.20 -8.63 9.56
N LYS A 22 -0.88 -8.53 8.28
CA LYS A 22 -0.03 -7.45 7.76
C LYS A 22 -0.73 -6.08 7.90
N VAL A 23 -1.97 -5.99 7.47
CA VAL A 23 -2.77 -4.76 7.59
C VAL A 23 -2.96 -4.38 9.06
N ALA A 24 -3.34 -5.34 9.91
CA ALA A 24 -3.51 -5.13 11.34
C ALA A 24 -2.18 -4.75 12.02
N GLY A 25 -1.06 -5.35 11.60
CA GLY A 25 0.28 -5.00 12.09
C GLY A 25 0.64 -3.55 11.77
N VAL A 26 0.41 -3.11 10.53
CA VAL A 26 0.65 -1.71 10.12
C VAL A 26 -0.29 -0.75 10.88
N ALA A 27 -1.57 -1.10 11.00
CA ALA A 27 -2.53 -0.30 11.76
C ALA A 27 -2.18 -0.22 13.25
N ALA A 28 -1.83 -1.35 13.87
CA ALA A 28 -1.41 -1.42 15.27
C ALA A 28 -0.13 -0.59 15.51
N PHE A 29 0.83 -0.67 14.61
CA PHE A 29 2.04 0.16 14.66
C PHE A 29 1.68 1.64 14.58
N GLY A 30 0.85 2.04 13.61
CA GLY A 30 0.41 3.43 13.46
C GLY A 30 -0.31 3.95 14.70
N LEU A 31 -1.25 3.18 15.24
CA LEU A 31 -1.99 3.53 16.45
C LEU A 31 -1.07 3.60 17.68
N ALA A 32 -0.16 2.63 17.84
CA ALA A 32 0.78 2.62 18.97
C ALA A 32 1.76 3.80 18.89
N ALA A 33 2.18 4.19 17.69
CA ALA A 33 3.03 5.34 17.49
C ALA A 33 2.28 6.67 17.70
N TRP A 34 0.99 6.71 17.33
CA TRP A 34 0.18 7.94 17.37
C TRP A 34 -0.41 8.22 18.77
N ALA A 35 -0.81 7.19 19.52
CA ALA A 35 -1.48 7.36 20.80
C ALA A 35 -0.67 8.17 21.83
N PRO A 36 0.64 7.93 22.05
CA PRO A 36 1.44 8.73 22.97
C PRO A 36 1.52 10.19 22.57
N VAL A 37 1.55 10.47 21.26
CA VAL A 37 1.64 11.83 20.73
C VAL A 37 0.31 12.57 20.88
N ALA A 38 -0.81 11.91 20.62
CA ALA A 38 -2.15 12.46 20.81
C ALA A 38 -2.42 12.85 22.29
N TRP A 39 -1.78 12.17 23.23
CA TRP A 39 -1.88 12.47 24.64
C TRP A 39 -0.77 13.35 25.17
N GLY A 40 0.07 13.92 24.32
CA GLY A 40 1.20 14.76 24.70
C GLY A 40 2.33 14.00 25.41
N LEU A 41 2.30 12.68 25.38
CA LEU A 41 3.34 11.81 25.91
C LEU A 41 4.40 11.57 24.84
N PHE A 42 5.52 12.29 24.98
CA PHE A 42 6.62 12.17 24.03
C PHE A 42 7.46 10.93 24.31
N VAL A 43 7.18 9.85 23.63
CA VAL A 43 8.07 8.68 23.62
C VAL A 43 8.04 8.03 22.25
N PHE A 44 8.70 8.66 21.28
CA PHE A 44 8.80 8.11 19.93
C PHE A 44 9.39 6.70 19.92
N VAL A 45 10.52 6.49 20.59
CA VAL A 45 11.25 5.22 20.55
C VAL A 45 10.44 4.04 21.15
N PRO A 46 9.84 4.16 22.36
CA PRO A 46 9.00 3.07 22.88
C PRO A 46 7.74 2.81 22.08
N ALA A 47 7.10 3.84 21.51
CA ALA A 47 5.90 3.66 20.67
C ALA A 47 6.23 2.86 19.41
N TYR A 48 7.34 3.14 18.77
CA TYR A 48 7.82 2.36 17.62
C TYR A 48 8.15 0.94 18.00
N ALA A 49 8.86 0.72 19.10
CA ALA A 49 9.19 -0.61 19.59
C ALA A 49 7.93 -1.43 19.90
N LEU A 50 6.93 -0.81 20.56
CA LEU A 50 5.64 -1.45 20.82
C LEU A 50 4.87 -1.76 19.53
N GLY A 51 4.85 -0.84 18.58
CA GLY A 51 4.20 -1.06 17.28
C GLY A 51 4.85 -2.17 16.49
N VAL A 52 6.18 -2.20 16.43
CA VAL A 52 6.94 -3.29 15.78
C VAL A 52 6.71 -4.61 16.52
N ALA A 53 6.76 -4.63 17.85
CA ALA A 53 6.47 -5.82 18.63
C ALA A 53 5.03 -6.32 18.41
N ALA A 54 4.03 -5.43 18.39
CA ALA A 54 2.65 -5.78 18.09
C ALA A 54 2.51 -6.35 16.67
N ALA A 55 3.15 -5.74 15.66
CA ALA A 55 3.17 -6.26 14.31
C ALA A 55 3.81 -7.65 14.23
N LEU A 56 4.95 -7.86 14.89
CA LEU A 56 5.62 -9.16 14.92
C LEU A 56 4.80 -10.21 15.67
N LEU A 57 4.14 -9.85 16.78
CA LEU A 57 3.24 -10.74 17.51
C LEU A 57 2.02 -11.12 16.65
N LEU A 58 1.42 -10.17 15.94
CA LEU A 58 0.30 -10.43 15.02
C LEU A 58 0.74 -11.28 13.82
N LEU A 59 1.95 -11.08 13.31
CA LEU A 59 2.53 -11.91 12.25
C LEU A 59 2.92 -13.30 12.76
N GLY A 60 3.41 -13.39 14.00
CA GLY A 60 3.89 -14.62 14.64
C GLY A 60 2.80 -15.44 15.36
N ALA A 61 1.67 -14.81 15.75
CA ALA A 61 0.58 -15.47 16.48
C ALA A 61 -0.23 -16.46 15.63
N PHE A 62 0.05 -16.55 14.34
CA PHE A 62 -0.53 -17.53 13.43
C PHE A 62 0.53 -18.59 13.07
N PRO A 63 0.27 -19.79 13.07
CA PRO A 63 -0.76 -20.75 13.35
C PRO A 63 -0.20 -22.04 13.98
N ALA A 64 -0.19 -22.13 15.26
CA ALA A 64 0.25 -23.36 15.95
C ALA A 64 -0.69 -24.57 15.74
N ARG A 65 -1.82 -24.42 15.07
CA ARG A 65 -2.90 -25.45 15.05
C ARG A 65 -3.33 -25.96 13.69
N ALA A 66 -2.70 -25.54 12.57
CA ALA A 66 -3.08 -26.04 11.24
C ALA A 66 -2.11 -27.12 10.73
N PRO A 67 -2.58 -28.05 9.87
CA PRO A 67 -1.70 -29.07 9.25
C PRO A 67 -0.57 -28.38 8.46
N ARG A 68 0.65 -28.61 8.90
CA ARG A 68 1.87 -27.92 8.46
C ARG A 68 2.10 -27.81 6.92
N PRO A 69 1.84 -28.83 6.07
CA PRO A 69 2.19 -28.74 4.63
C PRO A 69 1.26 -27.83 3.83
N VAL A 70 -0.04 -27.82 4.12
CA VAL A 70 -1.01 -27.01 3.39
C VAL A 70 -0.90 -25.54 3.79
N LEU A 71 -0.71 -25.30 5.08
CA LEU A 71 -0.46 -23.98 5.62
C LEU A 71 0.77 -23.32 4.98
N ARG A 72 1.86 -24.07 4.81
CA ARG A 72 3.10 -23.57 4.19
C ARG A 72 2.86 -23.07 2.77
N ARG A 73 2.11 -23.81 1.95
CA ARG A 73 1.83 -23.41 0.56
C ARG A 73 1.03 -22.12 0.48
N GLU A 74 0.01 -21.96 1.30
CA GLU A 74 -0.86 -20.79 1.29
C GLU A 74 -0.17 -19.55 1.88
N LEU A 75 0.61 -19.73 2.93
CA LEU A 75 1.47 -18.66 3.45
C LEU A 75 2.47 -18.21 2.38
N LEU A 76 3.20 -19.14 1.77
CA LEU A 76 4.14 -18.80 0.71
C LEU A 76 3.49 -18.09 -0.48
N ALA A 77 2.28 -18.49 -0.86
CA ALA A 77 1.55 -17.82 -1.94
C ALA A 77 1.15 -16.39 -1.56
N THR A 78 0.72 -16.17 -0.32
CA THR A 78 0.38 -14.82 0.17
C THR A 78 1.63 -13.95 0.33
N GLU A 79 2.73 -14.51 0.83
CA GLU A 79 4.02 -13.82 0.89
C GLU A 79 4.51 -13.49 -0.51
N ALA A 80 4.42 -14.42 -1.46
CA ALA A 80 4.78 -14.17 -2.85
C ALA A 80 3.92 -13.06 -3.49
N ALA A 81 2.63 -13.02 -3.18
CA ALA A 81 1.74 -11.95 -3.63
C ALA A 81 2.16 -10.59 -3.05
N PHE A 82 2.47 -10.54 -1.75
CA PHE A 82 2.93 -9.32 -1.09
C PHE A 82 4.28 -8.85 -1.64
N TRP A 83 5.30 -9.70 -1.54
CA TRP A 83 6.66 -9.32 -1.93
C TRP A 83 6.81 -9.13 -3.43
N GLY A 84 6.11 -9.92 -4.25
CA GLY A 84 6.08 -9.72 -5.70
C GLY A 84 5.50 -8.37 -6.08
N THR A 85 4.38 -7.98 -5.47
CA THR A 85 3.78 -6.65 -5.67
C THR A 85 4.71 -5.55 -5.16
N PHE A 86 5.28 -5.71 -3.96
CA PHE A 86 6.22 -4.74 -3.40
C PHE A 86 7.41 -4.49 -4.32
N LEU A 87 8.08 -5.56 -4.74
CA LEU A 87 9.27 -5.47 -5.59
C LEU A 87 8.94 -4.89 -6.96
N PHE A 88 7.79 -5.25 -7.53
CA PHE A 88 7.33 -4.68 -8.80
C PHE A 88 7.16 -3.17 -8.68
N PHE A 89 6.38 -2.68 -7.71
CA PHE A 89 6.16 -1.24 -7.56
C PHE A 89 7.40 -0.49 -7.07
N ALA A 90 8.25 -1.12 -6.26
CA ALA A 90 9.55 -0.56 -5.89
C ALA A 90 10.47 -0.39 -7.12
N ALA A 91 10.49 -1.38 -8.02
CA ALA A 91 11.21 -1.28 -9.28
C ALA A 91 10.65 -0.16 -10.17
N VAL A 92 9.33 -0.08 -10.33
CA VAL A 92 8.67 1.02 -11.08
C VAL A 92 9.07 2.39 -10.50
N ARG A 93 9.08 2.52 -9.17
CA ARG A 93 9.52 3.76 -8.49
C ARG A 93 11.01 4.01 -8.61
N ALA A 94 11.84 2.98 -8.73
CA ALA A 94 13.27 3.13 -8.96
C ALA A 94 13.58 3.68 -10.37
N PHE A 95 12.77 3.35 -11.37
CA PHE A 95 12.88 3.92 -12.73
C PHE A 95 12.38 5.37 -12.83
N SER A 96 11.45 5.79 -11.97
CA SER A 96 10.93 7.17 -11.92
C SER A 96 10.77 7.60 -10.47
N PRO A 97 11.90 7.90 -9.77
CA PRO A 97 11.91 8.19 -8.35
C PRO A 97 11.44 9.61 -8.01
N GLU A 98 11.27 10.45 -9.03
CA GLU A 98 10.93 11.86 -8.85
C GLU A 98 9.58 12.01 -8.15
N ILE A 99 9.58 12.89 -7.15
CA ILE A 99 8.39 13.28 -6.40
C ILE A 99 7.86 14.58 -7.02
N PHE A 100 7.29 14.43 -8.20
CA PHE A 100 6.84 15.53 -9.04
C PHE A 100 5.48 15.14 -9.67
N TRP A 101 4.71 16.10 -10.14
CA TRP A 101 3.37 15.97 -10.70
C TRP A 101 2.25 15.61 -9.73
N GLY A 102 1.09 16.20 -9.97
CA GLY A 102 -0.12 16.01 -9.19
C GLY A 102 0.08 16.44 -7.73
N GLU A 103 -0.49 15.68 -6.83
CA GLU A 103 -0.44 15.97 -5.38
C GLU A 103 0.84 15.49 -4.70
N LYS A 104 1.73 14.77 -5.40
CA LYS A 104 2.96 14.23 -4.79
C LYS A 104 3.82 15.26 -4.06
N PRO A 105 4.03 16.50 -4.58
CA PRO A 105 4.79 17.51 -3.84
C PRO A 105 4.12 17.90 -2.52
N MET A 106 2.79 17.96 -2.49
CA MET A 106 2.02 18.23 -1.27
C MET A 106 2.18 17.07 -0.28
N ASP A 107 1.91 15.85 -0.71
CA ASP A 107 2.06 14.66 0.12
C ASP A 107 3.49 14.53 0.68
N PHE A 108 4.48 14.83 -0.14
CA PHE A 108 5.88 14.81 0.27
C PHE A 108 6.22 15.93 1.25
N ALA A 109 5.62 17.11 1.12
CA ALA A 109 5.79 18.18 2.08
C ALA A 109 5.17 17.81 3.44
N ILE A 110 3.99 17.20 3.46
CA ILE A 110 3.36 16.65 4.66
C ILE A 110 4.28 15.60 5.31
N LEU A 111 4.79 14.66 4.51
CA LEU A 111 5.71 13.63 5.00
C LEU A 111 6.98 14.25 5.61
N ASN A 112 7.59 15.23 4.95
CA ASN A 112 8.77 15.94 5.46
C ASN A 112 8.47 16.70 6.74
N SER A 113 7.28 17.31 6.85
CA SER A 113 6.86 17.99 8.06
C SER A 113 6.78 17.00 9.23
N LEU A 114 6.22 15.82 9.00
CA LEU A 114 6.16 14.75 9.99
C LEU A 114 7.54 14.19 10.36
N PHE A 115 8.47 14.08 9.40
CA PHE A 115 9.84 13.66 9.68
C PHE A 115 10.59 14.64 10.58
N ARG A 116 10.29 15.95 10.47
CA ARG A 116 10.92 17.02 11.28
C ARG A 116 10.18 17.30 12.58
N ALA A 117 8.88 16.96 12.62
CA ALA A 117 8.07 17.24 13.79
C ALA A 117 8.55 16.48 15.03
N GLU A 118 8.63 17.18 16.12
CA GLU A 118 8.83 16.63 17.47
C GLU A 118 7.48 16.39 18.15
N LEU A 119 6.47 17.19 17.80
CA LEU A 119 5.11 17.15 18.33
C LEU A 119 4.08 17.04 17.20
N LEU A 120 2.91 16.50 17.50
CA LEU A 120 1.75 16.55 16.62
C LEU A 120 0.71 17.55 17.15
N PRO A 121 -0.03 18.23 16.27
CA PRO A 121 0.07 18.16 14.80
C PRO A 121 1.39 18.78 14.29
N PRO A 122 1.91 18.29 13.14
CA PRO A 122 3.16 18.82 12.58
C PRO A 122 2.96 20.25 12.09
N PRO A 123 4.06 21.03 11.90
CA PRO A 123 3.98 22.35 11.28
C PRO A 123 3.39 22.27 9.87
N GLU A 124 2.58 23.26 9.49
CA GLU A 124 2.10 23.42 8.13
C GLU A 124 3.26 23.76 7.18
N ALA A 125 3.32 23.06 6.02
CA ALA A 125 4.41 23.22 5.09
C ALA A 125 4.33 24.51 4.26
N TRP A 126 3.13 25.03 4.05
CA TRP A 126 2.86 26.21 3.20
C TRP A 126 2.50 27.46 3.98
N LEU A 127 2.09 27.35 5.23
CA LEU A 127 1.70 28.49 6.06
C LEU A 127 2.51 28.51 7.36
N SER A 128 3.55 29.30 7.38
CA SER A 128 4.45 29.42 8.54
C SER A 128 3.70 29.87 9.80
N GLY A 129 4.06 29.27 10.93
CA GLY A 129 3.49 29.62 12.24
C GLY A 129 2.16 28.93 12.55
N THR A 130 1.66 28.07 11.65
CA THR A 130 0.45 27.27 11.87
C THR A 130 0.77 25.78 11.92
N THR A 131 -0.18 25.00 12.42
CA THR A 131 -0.13 23.54 12.42
C THR A 131 -0.98 22.97 11.30
N LEU A 132 -0.55 21.82 10.78
CA LEU A 132 -1.22 21.13 9.69
C LEU A 132 -2.65 20.71 10.09
N SER A 133 -3.64 21.24 9.35
CA SER A 133 -5.06 20.90 9.47
C SER A 133 -5.52 20.08 8.26
N TYR A 134 -4.96 18.89 8.09
CA TYR A 134 -5.26 17.97 7.00
C TYR A 134 -5.20 16.52 7.48
N THR A 135 -5.72 15.59 6.69
CA THR A 135 -5.63 14.16 6.99
C THR A 135 -4.21 13.66 6.71
N TYR A 136 -3.44 13.39 7.75
CA TYR A 136 -2.04 12.99 7.63
C TYR A 136 -1.71 11.63 8.29
N PHE A 137 -2.70 10.88 8.76
CA PHE A 137 -2.42 9.63 9.48
C PHE A 137 -1.67 8.60 8.62
N GLY A 138 -2.01 8.47 7.33
CA GLY A 138 -1.28 7.60 6.41
C GLY A 138 0.19 8.01 6.25
N HIS A 139 0.42 9.30 6.05
CA HIS A 139 1.78 9.86 5.97
C HIS A 139 2.54 9.69 7.28
N PHE A 140 1.84 9.81 8.42
CA PHE A 140 2.42 9.57 9.73
C PHE A 140 2.92 8.14 9.89
N VAL A 141 2.15 7.14 9.46
CA VAL A 141 2.59 5.74 9.48
C VAL A 141 3.86 5.55 8.67
N VAL A 142 3.92 6.10 7.45
CA VAL A 142 5.12 6.05 6.60
C VAL A 142 6.30 6.76 7.26
N ALA A 143 6.08 7.96 7.82
CA ALA A 143 7.12 8.71 8.54
C ALA A 143 7.62 7.94 9.77
N ALA A 144 6.73 7.29 10.50
CA ALA A 144 7.06 6.49 11.67
C ALA A 144 7.98 5.32 11.31
N PHE A 145 7.64 4.56 10.27
CA PHE A 145 8.50 3.49 9.77
C PHE A 145 9.84 4.04 9.24
N GLY A 146 9.80 5.12 8.47
CA GLY A 146 11.00 5.76 7.94
C GLY A 146 11.96 6.22 9.03
N LYS A 147 11.45 6.87 10.09
CA LYS A 147 12.24 7.26 11.27
C LYS A 147 12.80 6.04 12.02
N ALA A 148 11.98 5.01 12.25
CA ALA A 148 12.42 3.81 12.94
C ALA A 148 13.53 3.07 12.20
N LEU A 149 13.53 3.13 10.88
CA LEU A 149 14.52 2.47 10.01
C LEU A 149 15.68 3.39 9.62
N GLY A 150 15.68 4.65 10.03
CA GLY A 150 16.69 5.64 9.65
C GLY A 150 16.69 5.95 8.14
N VAL A 151 15.55 5.83 7.48
CA VAL A 151 15.42 5.99 6.02
C VAL A 151 15.17 7.47 5.68
N HIS A 152 15.84 7.95 4.63
CA HIS A 152 15.61 9.31 4.13
C HIS A 152 14.15 9.50 3.66
N PRO A 153 13.51 10.66 3.91
CA PRO A 153 12.10 10.91 3.57
C PRO A 153 11.73 10.61 2.12
N ALA A 154 12.56 10.96 1.15
CA ALA A 154 12.30 10.69 -0.27
C ALA A 154 12.26 9.18 -0.58
N LEU A 155 13.14 8.39 0.07
CA LEU A 155 13.11 6.94 -0.06
C LEU A 155 11.90 6.35 0.67
N ALA A 156 11.58 6.86 1.87
CA ALA A 156 10.40 6.46 2.62
C ALA A 156 9.11 6.71 1.84
N PHE A 157 9.01 7.85 1.13
CA PHE A 157 7.87 8.16 0.25
C PHE A 157 7.71 7.09 -0.85
N ASN A 158 8.78 6.82 -1.59
CA ASN A 158 8.75 5.86 -2.71
C ASN A 158 8.48 4.43 -2.24
N LEU A 159 9.10 4.00 -1.15
CA LEU A 159 8.86 2.69 -0.56
C LEU A 159 7.46 2.59 0.07
N GLY A 160 6.94 3.70 0.62
CA GLY A 160 5.59 3.79 1.15
C GLY A 160 4.52 3.49 0.09
N ILE A 161 4.69 4.02 -1.13
CA ILE A 161 3.82 3.71 -2.27
C ILE A 161 3.88 2.21 -2.60
N ALA A 162 5.08 1.65 -2.71
CA ALA A 162 5.26 0.22 -2.99
C ALA A 162 4.65 -0.66 -1.89
N ALA A 163 4.82 -0.28 -0.62
CA ALA A 163 4.26 -1.00 0.52
C ALA A 163 2.73 -0.95 0.54
N THR A 164 2.14 0.20 0.23
CA THR A 164 0.67 0.34 0.13
C THR A 164 0.11 -0.54 -0.99
N ALA A 165 0.73 -0.54 -2.16
CA ALA A 165 0.36 -1.43 -3.26
C ALA A 165 0.49 -2.91 -2.87
N ALA A 166 1.55 -3.27 -2.15
CA ALA A 166 1.77 -4.64 -1.67
C ALA A 166 0.70 -5.09 -0.67
N LEU A 167 0.30 -4.23 0.25
CA LEU A 167 -0.80 -4.50 1.19
C LEU A 167 -2.12 -4.70 0.45
N ALA A 168 -2.43 -3.84 -0.52
CA ALA A 168 -3.61 -3.98 -1.38
C ALA A 168 -3.55 -5.27 -2.19
N GLY A 169 -2.41 -5.58 -2.80
CA GLY A 169 -2.20 -6.82 -3.56
C GLY A 169 -2.40 -8.08 -2.71
N ALA A 170 -1.84 -8.11 -1.51
CA ALA A 170 -2.04 -9.22 -0.58
C ALA A 170 -3.51 -9.37 -0.15
N ALA A 171 -4.20 -8.24 0.09
CA ALA A 171 -5.62 -8.24 0.45
C ALA A 171 -6.50 -8.75 -0.71
N LEU A 172 -6.25 -8.28 -1.94
CA LEU A 172 -6.94 -8.74 -3.15
C LEU A 172 -6.70 -10.23 -3.40
N PHE A 173 -5.45 -10.68 -3.28
CA PHE A 173 -5.10 -12.09 -3.39
C PHE A 173 -5.88 -12.93 -2.37
N ALA A 174 -5.88 -12.52 -1.12
CA ALA A 174 -6.56 -13.22 -0.04
C ALA A 174 -8.08 -13.28 -0.27
N ALA A 175 -8.70 -12.17 -0.65
CA ALA A 175 -10.12 -12.09 -0.95
C ALA A 175 -10.49 -12.99 -2.14
N GLY A 176 -9.73 -12.91 -3.23
CA GLY A 176 -9.93 -13.75 -4.41
C GLY A 176 -9.74 -15.24 -4.13
N ALA A 177 -8.71 -15.59 -3.35
CA ALA A 177 -8.47 -16.98 -2.96
C ALA A 177 -9.59 -17.53 -2.06
N PHE A 178 -10.11 -16.70 -1.16
CA PHE A 178 -11.22 -17.06 -0.28
C PHE A 178 -12.52 -17.27 -1.09
N LEU A 179 -12.91 -16.29 -1.89
CA LEU A 179 -14.15 -16.33 -2.68
C LEU A 179 -14.11 -17.40 -3.77
N GLY A 180 -13.02 -17.46 -4.54
CA GLY A 180 -12.83 -18.41 -5.63
C GLY A 180 -12.34 -19.79 -5.19
N ARG A 181 -12.10 -19.98 -3.88
CA ARG A 181 -11.68 -21.25 -3.27
C ARG A 181 -10.44 -21.88 -3.91
N SER A 182 -9.56 -21.04 -4.43
CA SER A 182 -8.32 -21.46 -5.06
C SER A 182 -7.27 -20.36 -5.07
N LEU A 183 -5.98 -20.73 -5.01
CA LEU A 183 -4.89 -19.77 -5.13
C LEU A 183 -4.83 -19.10 -6.50
N ARG A 184 -5.32 -19.79 -7.56
CA ARG A 184 -5.42 -19.20 -8.91
C ARG A 184 -6.42 -18.04 -8.95
N ALA A 185 -7.58 -18.20 -8.29
CA ALA A 185 -8.52 -17.09 -8.15
C ALA A 185 -7.94 -15.92 -7.36
N GLY A 186 -7.11 -16.19 -6.35
CA GLY A 186 -6.34 -15.17 -5.65
C GLY A 186 -5.40 -14.40 -6.57
N GLY A 187 -4.60 -15.10 -7.37
CA GLY A 187 -3.72 -14.50 -8.36
C GLY A 187 -4.47 -13.66 -9.39
N LEU A 188 -5.60 -14.17 -9.90
CA LEU A 188 -6.43 -13.42 -10.84
C LEU A 188 -7.02 -12.14 -10.21
N ALA A 189 -7.51 -12.23 -8.97
CA ALA A 189 -8.06 -11.08 -8.26
C ALA A 189 -6.99 -9.99 -8.01
N LEU A 190 -5.76 -10.40 -7.66
CA LEU A 190 -4.63 -9.49 -7.53
C LEU A 190 -4.33 -8.79 -8.87
N LEU A 191 -4.20 -9.57 -9.95
CA LEU A 191 -3.88 -9.02 -11.27
C LEU A 191 -4.97 -8.08 -11.77
N LEU A 192 -6.23 -8.48 -11.68
CA LEU A 192 -7.35 -7.64 -12.10
C LEU A 192 -7.49 -6.41 -11.20
N GLY A 193 -7.35 -6.54 -9.90
CA GLY A 193 -7.54 -5.43 -8.97
C GLY A 193 -6.43 -4.38 -9.01
N LEU A 194 -5.18 -4.77 -9.32
CA LEU A 194 -4.07 -3.82 -9.41
C LEU A 194 -3.81 -3.30 -10.83
N PHE A 195 -4.09 -4.10 -11.87
CA PHE A 195 -3.64 -3.78 -13.22
C PHE A 195 -4.76 -3.65 -14.25
N ALA A 196 -5.95 -4.20 -13.99
CA ALA A 196 -7.08 -4.12 -14.93
C ALA A 196 -7.96 -2.89 -14.72
N GLY A 197 -7.39 -1.76 -14.34
CA GLY A 197 -8.10 -0.52 -14.06
C GLY A 197 -9.03 -0.07 -15.19
N ASN A 198 -8.87 1.10 -15.70
CA ASN A 198 -9.64 1.63 -16.81
C ASN A 198 -9.27 0.96 -18.13
N LEU A 199 -10.22 0.25 -18.75
CA LEU A 199 -10.02 -0.39 -20.05
C LEU A 199 -9.92 0.61 -21.23
N ALA A 200 -10.16 1.91 -21.01
CA ALA A 200 -10.08 2.94 -22.04
C ALA A 200 -8.69 2.95 -22.69
N GLY A 201 -7.62 2.71 -21.93
CA GLY A 201 -6.26 2.60 -22.45
C GLY A 201 -6.09 1.49 -23.48
N LEU A 202 -6.65 0.32 -23.20
CA LEU A 202 -6.61 -0.81 -24.15
C LEU A 202 -7.43 -0.55 -25.41
N VAL A 203 -8.62 0.05 -25.25
CA VAL A 203 -9.49 0.40 -26.38
C VAL A 203 -8.80 1.44 -27.28
N GLU A 204 -8.20 2.47 -26.68
CA GLU A 204 -7.53 3.51 -27.44
C GLU A 204 -6.23 3.01 -28.09
N LEU A 205 -5.47 2.15 -27.41
CA LEU A 205 -4.31 1.47 -27.98
C LEU A 205 -4.70 0.59 -29.17
N ALA A 206 -5.80 -0.15 -29.07
CA ALA A 206 -6.31 -0.97 -30.17
C ALA A 206 -6.73 -0.12 -31.39
N ARG A 207 -7.23 1.10 -31.14
CA ARG A 207 -7.63 2.06 -32.20
C ARG A 207 -6.42 2.72 -32.86
N ARG A 208 -5.50 3.28 -32.06
CA ARG A 208 -4.35 4.06 -32.52
C ARG A 208 -3.19 3.20 -32.96
N ARG A 209 -3.02 2.01 -32.36
CA ARG A 209 -1.88 1.09 -32.59
C ARG A 209 -0.50 1.70 -32.34
N THR A 210 -0.44 2.80 -31.61
CA THR A 210 0.78 3.51 -31.22
C THR A 210 0.79 3.69 -29.71
N VAL A 211 1.99 3.63 -29.10
CA VAL A 211 2.21 3.91 -27.68
C VAL A 211 3.01 5.22 -27.62
N ASP A 212 2.33 6.30 -27.32
CA ASP A 212 2.91 7.63 -27.21
C ASP A 212 2.38 8.36 -25.96
N PHE A 213 2.95 9.53 -25.71
CA PHE A 213 2.52 10.34 -24.57
C PHE A 213 1.05 10.79 -24.70
N ASP A 214 0.58 11.01 -25.90
CA ASP A 214 -0.79 11.44 -26.17
C ASP A 214 -1.81 10.32 -25.88
N LEU A 215 -1.45 9.06 -26.15
CA LEU A 215 -2.23 7.90 -25.70
C LEU A 215 -2.37 7.90 -24.19
N PHE A 216 -1.24 7.97 -23.46
CA PHE A 216 -1.24 7.99 -22.00
C PHE A 216 -2.08 9.15 -21.45
N TRP A 217 -1.89 10.34 -22.02
CA TRP A 217 -2.58 11.54 -21.59
C TRP A 217 -4.09 11.50 -21.85
N SER A 218 -4.49 11.06 -23.05
CA SER A 218 -5.91 11.03 -23.47
C SER A 218 -6.75 10.02 -22.70
N VAL A 219 -6.18 8.88 -22.32
CA VAL A 219 -6.90 7.83 -21.59
C VAL A 219 -6.96 8.07 -20.08
N SER A 220 -6.09 8.91 -19.56
CA SER A 220 -6.09 9.31 -18.16
C SER A 220 -7.03 10.48 -17.84
N ARG A 221 -7.76 10.99 -18.85
CA ARG A 221 -8.64 12.16 -18.71
C ARG A 221 -10.08 11.82 -19.01
N VAL A 222 -10.99 12.34 -18.18
CA VAL A 222 -12.43 12.24 -18.40
C VAL A 222 -12.87 13.19 -19.53
N LEU A 223 -12.33 14.40 -19.56
CA LEU A 223 -12.62 15.42 -20.55
C LEU A 223 -11.48 15.48 -21.57
N LYS A 224 -11.82 15.47 -22.86
CA LYS A 224 -10.84 15.34 -23.95
C LYS A 224 -10.52 16.67 -24.65
N THR A 225 -11.14 17.77 -24.24
CA THR A 225 -10.93 19.09 -24.82
C THR A 225 -9.74 19.79 -24.18
N GLN A 226 -8.88 20.37 -25.02
CA GLN A 226 -7.61 20.99 -24.58
C GLN A 226 -7.78 22.20 -23.64
N ASN A 227 -8.97 22.81 -23.60
CA ASN A 227 -9.23 24.04 -22.85
C ASN A 227 -9.88 23.80 -21.48
N GLU A 228 -10.11 22.54 -21.11
CA GLU A 228 -10.75 22.24 -19.82
C GLU A 228 -9.70 21.83 -18.81
N ILE A 229 -9.74 22.46 -17.64
CA ILE A 229 -8.91 22.11 -16.50
C ILE A 229 -9.35 20.74 -16.01
N ASN A 230 -8.67 19.72 -16.50
CA ASN A 230 -8.90 18.33 -16.12
C ASN A 230 -7.74 17.88 -15.22
N GLU A 231 -7.73 18.44 -14.02
CA GLU A 231 -6.59 18.32 -13.12
C GLU A 231 -6.52 16.97 -12.38
N PHE A 232 -7.57 16.15 -12.49
CA PHE A 232 -7.68 14.90 -11.73
C PHE A 232 -7.74 13.66 -12.63
N PRO A 233 -6.64 13.29 -13.28
CA PRO A 233 -6.61 12.09 -14.13
C PRO A 233 -6.85 10.78 -13.36
N PHE A 234 -6.77 10.81 -12.03
CA PHE A 234 -6.92 9.60 -11.20
C PHE A 234 -8.35 9.10 -11.10
N TRP A 235 -9.35 9.94 -11.34
CA TRP A 235 -10.76 9.57 -11.27
C TRP A 235 -11.24 8.77 -12.47
N SER A 236 -10.37 8.56 -13.44
CA SER A 236 -10.64 7.70 -14.60
C SER A 236 -10.15 6.26 -14.45
N PHE A 237 -9.72 5.88 -13.25
CA PHE A 237 -9.34 4.51 -12.92
C PHE A 237 -10.53 3.67 -12.48
#